data_93ba6743d74e337aa824aaa9b0f65e29
#
_entry.id   93ba6743d74e337aa824aaa9b0f65e29
#
_cell.length_a   1.000
_cell.length_b   1.000
_cell.length_c   1.000
_cell.angle_alpha   90.00
_cell.angle_beta   90.00
_cell.angle_gamma   90.00
#
_symmetry.space_group_name_H-M   'P 1'
#
loop_
_entity.id
_entity.type
_entity.pdbx_description
1 polymer ?
#
loop_
_entity_poly.entity_id
_entity_poly.type
_entity_poly.pdbx_seq_one_letter_code
_entity_poly.pdbx_strand_id
1 'polypeptide(L)'
;EVMSIIKNLADMGTTIILCTHILSDVERTANRIGIVRDGRMAVEGTISEIKEQYDKAGKKIVMGIFGDPSAAIQPVSTLTGGNFYFDRQRAVFEIPIASDINEQETAHRLFDLLNSAGLTVSLFVIENKTLEQIYMETIG
;
A
#
# COMPACT_ATOMS: atom_id res chain seq x y z
N GLU A 1 -12.00 12.86 19.44
CA GLU A 1 -12.28 14.11 20.19
C GLU A 1 -11.02 14.97 20.31
N VAL A 2 -9.89 14.46 20.84
CA VAL A 2 -8.63 15.24 20.96
C VAL A 2 -8.09 15.66 19.59
N MET A 3 -8.14 14.78 18.58
CA MET A 3 -7.64 15.09 17.23
C MET A 3 -8.44 16.19 16.53
N SER A 4 -9.73 16.31 16.81
CA SER A 4 -10.54 17.43 16.28
C SER A 4 -10.12 18.77 16.87
N ILE A 5 -9.76 18.80 18.15
CA ILE A 5 -9.25 20.01 18.81
C ILE A 5 -7.90 20.42 18.21
N ILE A 6 -6.99 19.47 18.05
CA ILE A 6 -5.67 19.68 17.43
C ILE A 6 -5.83 20.26 16.03
N LYS A 7 -6.73 19.66 15.22
CA LYS A 7 -7.00 20.14 13.86
C LYS A 7 -7.55 21.57 13.85
N ASN A 8 -8.51 21.88 14.73
CA ASN A 8 -9.07 23.23 14.83
C ASN A 8 -8.01 24.27 15.20
N LEU A 9 -7.10 23.94 16.14
CA LEU A 9 -6.01 24.83 16.52
C LEU A 9 -5.03 25.04 15.36
N ALA A 10 -4.73 23.99 14.60
CA ALA A 10 -3.88 24.10 13.42
C ALA A 10 -4.53 24.97 12.33
N ASP A 11 -5.84 24.80 12.08
CA ASP A 11 -6.61 25.60 11.12
C ASP A 11 -6.66 27.09 11.53
N MET A 12 -6.54 27.39 12.83
CA MET A 12 -6.40 28.75 13.37
C MET A 12 -4.99 29.33 13.25
N GLY A 13 -4.05 28.61 12.64
CA GLY A 13 -2.67 29.04 12.40
C GLY A 13 -1.69 28.64 13.50
N THR A 14 -2.08 27.79 14.45
CA THR A 14 -1.17 27.29 15.49
C THR A 14 -0.29 26.17 14.92
N THR A 15 1.04 26.31 15.12
CA THR A 15 1.97 25.23 14.81
C THR A 15 1.95 24.19 15.93
N ILE A 16 1.69 22.93 15.57
CA ILE A 16 1.56 21.84 16.53
C ILE A 16 2.56 20.74 16.18
N ILE A 17 3.29 20.28 17.19
CA ILE A 17 4.15 19.10 17.08
C ILE A 17 3.48 17.98 17.88
N LEU A 18 3.18 16.87 17.21
CA LEU A 18 2.57 15.68 17.81
C LEU A 18 3.56 14.53 17.77
N CYS A 19 3.88 13.95 18.92
CA CYS A 19 4.62 12.70 19.00
C CYS A 19 3.65 11.56 19.32
N THR A 20 3.54 10.60 18.45
CA THR A 20 2.59 9.48 18.59
C THR A 20 3.10 8.25 17.84
N HIS A 21 2.62 7.09 18.23
CA HIS A 21 2.77 5.83 17.48
C HIS A 21 1.47 5.41 16.78
N ILE A 22 0.43 6.23 16.87
CA ILE A 22 -0.88 5.96 16.23
C ILE A 22 -0.87 6.56 14.83
N LEU A 23 -0.48 5.77 13.85
CA LEU A 23 -0.25 6.22 12.47
C LEU A 23 -1.52 6.69 11.77
N SER A 24 -2.68 6.11 12.09
CA SER A 24 -3.98 6.54 11.57
C SER A 24 -4.35 7.98 11.96
N ASP A 25 -3.94 8.43 13.15
CA ASP A 25 -4.14 9.80 13.58
C ASP A 25 -3.20 10.75 12.84
N VAL A 26 -1.96 10.32 12.62
CA VAL A 26 -0.96 11.06 11.83
C VAL A 26 -1.46 11.27 10.40
N GLU A 27 -1.92 10.21 9.72
CA GLU A 27 -2.42 10.30 8.34
C GLU A 27 -3.59 11.28 8.17
N ARG A 28 -4.43 11.43 9.21
CA ARG A 28 -5.60 12.31 9.17
C ARG A 28 -5.33 13.76 9.54
N THR A 29 -4.28 14.03 10.29
CA THR A 29 -4.09 15.35 10.91
C THR A 29 -2.78 16.03 10.58
N ALA A 30 -1.72 15.27 10.29
CA ALA A 30 -0.40 15.84 10.05
C ALA A 30 -0.22 16.34 8.61
N ASN A 31 0.39 17.51 8.45
CA ASN A 31 0.81 18.03 7.15
C ASN A 31 2.20 17.48 6.76
N ARG A 32 3.08 17.35 7.75
CA ARG A 32 4.43 16.80 7.60
C ARG A 32 4.67 15.80 8.72
N ILE A 33 5.47 14.79 8.45
CA ILE A 33 5.85 13.76 9.42
C ILE A 33 7.35 13.57 9.43
N GLY A 34 7.86 13.10 10.55
CA GLY A 34 9.22 12.63 10.71
C GLY A 34 9.21 11.27 11.40
N ILE A 35 9.94 10.31 10.86
CA ILE A 35 10.17 9.00 11.49
C ILE A 35 11.55 9.06 12.14
N VAL A 36 11.59 8.87 13.46
CA VAL A 36 12.83 8.86 14.26
C VAL A 36 13.23 7.41 14.54
N ARG A 37 14.47 7.07 14.25
CA ARG A 37 15.09 5.79 14.57
C ARG A 37 16.43 6.01 15.25
N ASP A 38 16.68 5.36 16.37
CA ASP A 38 17.94 5.44 17.12
C ASP A 38 18.38 6.88 17.41
N GLY A 39 17.41 7.76 17.75
CA GLY A 39 17.66 9.16 18.05
C GLY A 39 17.98 10.05 16.84
N ARG A 40 17.80 9.54 15.62
CA ARG A 40 18.05 10.28 14.37
C ARG A 40 16.81 10.32 13.50
N MET A 41 16.66 11.41 12.75
CA MET A 41 15.61 11.51 11.75
C MET A 41 15.94 10.55 10.59
N ALA A 42 15.16 9.50 10.44
CA ALA A 42 15.34 8.51 9.37
C ALA A 42 14.62 8.94 8.07
N VAL A 43 13.42 9.50 8.22
CA VAL A 43 12.58 9.97 7.10
C VAL A 43 11.86 11.23 7.54
N GLU A 44 11.75 12.23 6.66
CA GLU A 44 11.01 13.47 6.91
C GLU A 44 10.38 13.97 5.61
N GLY A 45 9.16 14.47 5.68
CA GLY A 45 8.46 15.08 4.55
C GLY A 45 6.96 15.16 4.76
N THR A 46 6.23 15.57 3.74
CA THR A 46 4.78 15.38 3.69
C THR A 46 4.46 13.89 3.53
N ILE A 47 3.27 13.50 3.94
CA ILE A 47 2.82 12.09 3.77
C ILE A 47 2.89 11.67 2.30
N SER A 48 2.51 12.57 1.39
CA SER A 48 2.57 12.31 -0.06
C SER A 48 3.99 12.12 -0.57
N GLU A 49 4.93 12.98 -0.18
CA GLU A 49 6.35 12.88 -0.56
C GLU A 49 6.96 11.56 -0.06
N ILE A 50 6.64 11.20 1.19
CA ILE A 50 7.15 9.95 1.77
C ILE A 50 6.53 8.74 1.06
N LYS A 51 5.22 8.72 0.86
CA LYS A 51 4.57 7.64 0.11
C LYS A 51 5.15 7.51 -1.30
N GLU A 52 5.31 8.60 -2.03
CA GLU A 52 5.91 8.59 -3.37
C GLU A 52 7.35 8.06 -3.38
N GLN A 53 8.16 8.43 -2.38
CA GLN A 53 9.53 7.92 -2.23
C GLN A 53 9.54 6.40 -2.03
N TYR A 54 8.61 5.86 -1.26
CA TYR A 54 8.49 4.42 -0.99
C TYR A 54 7.67 3.68 -2.05
N ASP A 55 6.80 4.34 -2.80
CA ASP A 55 6.09 3.78 -3.96
C ASP A 55 7.06 3.46 -5.12
N LYS A 56 8.18 4.18 -5.20
CA LYS A 56 9.30 3.80 -6.09
C LYS A 56 9.88 2.42 -5.74
N ALA A 57 9.63 1.91 -4.54
CA ALA A 57 10.03 0.57 -4.11
C ALA A 57 9.02 -0.53 -4.49
N GLY A 58 7.94 -0.17 -5.18
CA GLY A 58 6.96 -1.08 -5.76
C GLY A 58 5.57 -0.99 -5.14
N LYS A 59 4.58 -0.99 -6.02
CA LYS A 59 3.16 -1.14 -5.71
C LYS A 59 2.80 -2.62 -5.70
N LYS A 60 1.60 -2.96 -5.23
CA LYS A 60 1.07 -4.31 -5.37
C LYS A 60 -0.34 -4.30 -5.94
N ILE A 61 -0.64 -5.29 -6.74
CA ILE A 61 -2.01 -5.62 -7.12
C ILE A 61 -2.59 -6.52 -6.05
N VAL A 62 -3.76 -6.17 -5.54
CA VAL A 62 -4.60 -7.03 -4.70
C VAL A 62 -5.77 -7.50 -5.54
N MET A 63 -5.87 -8.81 -5.74
CA MET A 63 -6.84 -9.40 -6.65
C MET A 63 -7.58 -10.55 -5.98
N GLY A 64 -8.90 -10.51 -6.06
CA GLY A 64 -9.80 -11.59 -5.68
C GLY A 64 -10.47 -12.21 -6.90
N ILE A 65 -10.94 -13.45 -6.77
CA ILE A 65 -11.61 -14.20 -7.82
C ILE A 65 -12.93 -14.75 -7.28
N PHE A 66 -13.96 -14.78 -8.12
CA PHE A 66 -15.19 -15.50 -7.80
C PHE A 66 -14.94 -17.01 -7.87
N GLY A 67 -15.50 -17.75 -6.91
CA GLY A 67 -15.38 -19.20 -6.84
C GLY A 67 -14.11 -19.64 -6.08
N ASP A 68 -13.48 -20.72 -6.56
CA ASP A 68 -12.28 -21.27 -5.91
C ASP A 68 -11.02 -20.52 -6.33
N PRO A 69 -10.36 -19.80 -5.40
CA PRO A 69 -9.14 -19.06 -5.71
C PRO A 69 -7.99 -19.95 -6.18
N SER A 70 -7.99 -21.23 -5.83
CA SER A 70 -6.91 -22.16 -6.21
C SER A 70 -6.78 -22.30 -7.73
N ALA A 71 -7.86 -22.10 -8.48
CA ALA A 71 -7.86 -22.13 -9.94
C ALA A 71 -7.01 -21.02 -10.57
N ALA A 72 -6.76 -19.92 -9.85
CA ALA A 72 -5.94 -18.80 -10.34
C ALA A 72 -4.45 -18.96 -10.02
N ILE A 73 -4.06 -19.88 -9.13
CA ILE A 73 -2.66 -20.05 -8.72
C ILE A 73 -1.76 -20.28 -9.95
N GLN A 74 -2.13 -21.19 -10.82
CA GLN A 74 -1.34 -21.51 -12.02
C GLN A 74 -1.23 -20.34 -13.00
N PRO A 75 -2.35 -19.69 -13.42
CA PRO A 75 -2.29 -18.50 -14.25
C PRO A 75 -1.46 -17.38 -13.65
N VAL A 76 -1.67 -17.04 -12.37
CA VAL A 76 -0.92 -15.99 -11.67
C VAL A 76 0.55 -16.33 -11.59
N SER A 77 0.90 -17.58 -11.24
CA SER A 77 2.29 -18.06 -11.19
C SER A 77 2.99 -17.95 -12.54
N THR A 78 2.30 -18.27 -13.62
CA THR A 78 2.85 -18.17 -14.98
C THR A 78 3.19 -16.73 -15.36
N LEU A 79 2.31 -15.78 -15.00
CA LEU A 79 2.52 -14.36 -15.32
C LEU A 79 3.62 -13.73 -14.45
N THR A 80 3.66 -14.08 -13.17
CA THR A 80 4.53 -13.44 -12.17
C THR A 80 5.85 -14.15 -11.97
N GLY A 81 6.05 -15.29 -12.63
CA GLY A 81 7.20 -16.17 -12.37
C GLY A 81 7.22 -16.73 -10.95
N GLY A 82 6.03 -16.84 -10.32
CA GLY A 82 5.88 -17.30 -8.94
C GLY A 82 6.03 -16.19 -7.88
N ASN A 83 6.24 -14.95 -8.29
CA ASN A 83 6.36 -13.80 -7.38
C ASN A 83 4.98 -13.25 -7.01
N PHE A 84 4.28 -13.93 -6.13
CA PHE A 84 3.01 -13.50 -5.55
C PHE A 84 2.81 -14.12 -4.16
N TYR A 85 1.94 -13.50 -3.36
CA TYR A 85 1.47 -14.03 -2.09
C TYR A 85 -0.04 -14.27 -2.16
N PHE A 86 -0.51 -15.38 -1.59
CA PHE A 86 -1.93 -15.66 -1.45
C PHE A 86 -2.36 -15.52 0.01
N ASP A 87 -3.13 -14.48 0.30
CA ASP A 87 -3.75 -14.27 1.61
C ASP A 87 -4.97 -15.17 1.75
N ARG A 88 -4.85 -16.22 2.55
CA ARG A 88 -5.92 -17.20 2.77
C ARG A 88 -7.10 -16.64 3.58
N GLN A 89 -6.86 -15.64 4.43
CA GLN A 89 -7.92 -15.05 5.25
C GLN A 89 -8.82 -14.15 4.43
N ARG A 90 -8.22 -13.36 3.55
CA ARG A 90 -8.94 -12.45 2.64
C ARG A 90 -9.33 -13.11 1.32
N ALA A 91 -8.81 -14.29 1.04
CA ALA A 91 -8.94 -15.01 -0.24
C ALA A 91 -8.51 -14.16 -1.45
N VAL A 92 -7.39 -13.43 -1.31
CA VAL A 92 -6.85 -12.55 -2.37
C VAL A 92 -5.40 -12.89 -2.69
N PHE A 93 -5.03 -12.62 -3.93
CA PHE A 93 -3.64 -12.62 -4.40
C PHE A 93 -3.05 -11.22 -4.22
N GLU A 94 -1.86 -11.14 -3.67
CA GLU A 94 -1.05 -9.95 -3.63
C GLU A 94 0.14 -10.12 -4.57
N ILE A 95 0.19 -9.30 -5.61
CA ILE A 95 1.18 -9.42 -6.69
C ILE A 95 2.02 -8.14 -6.68
N PRO A 96 3.31 -8.22 -6.30
CA PRO A 96 4.20 -7.07 -6.35
C PRO A 96 4.40 -6.58 -7.80
N ILE A 97 4.36 -5.26 -8.00
CA ILE A 97 4.69 -4.61 -9.27
C ILE A 97 6.00 -3.87 -9.07
N ALA A 98 7.00 -4.19 -9.86
CA ALA A 98 8.25 -3.44 -9.86
C ALA A 98 8.03 -2.01 -10.40
N SER A 99 8.80 -1.06 -9.89
CA SER A 99 8.62 0.36 -10.19
C SER A 99 8.84 0.76 -11.66
N ASP A 100 9.52 -0.10 -12.41
CA ASP A 100 9.83 0.08 -13.84
C ASP A 100 8.77 -0.56 -14.76
N ILE A 101 7.79 -1.26 -14.18
CA ILE A 101 6.74 -1.95 -14.93
C ILE A 101 5.50 -1.06 -15.05
N ASN A 102 4.93 -1.01 -16.26
CA ASN A 102 3.67 -0.31 -16.50
C ASN A 102 2.52 -1.06 -15.82
N GLU A 103 1.91 -0.43 -14.84
CA GLU A 103 0.79 -0.97 -14.06
C GLU A 103 -0.40 -1.36 -14.94
N GLN A 104 -0.71 -0.51 -15.92
CA GLN A 104 -1.80 -0.71 -16.85
C GLN A 104 -1.59 -1.95 -17.74
N GLU A 105 -0.37 -2.12 -18.22
CA GLU A 105 0.00 -3.28 -19.03
C GLU A 105 -0.05 -4.57 -18.20
N THR A 106 0.46 -4.54 -16.98
CA THR A 106 0.41 -5.69 -16.07
C THR A 106 -1.03 -6.07 -15.73
N ALA A 107 -1.88 -5.09 -15.43
CA ALA A 107 -3.29 -5.31 -15.18
C ALA A 107 -3.98 -5.94 -16.40
N HIS A 108 -3.75 -5.41 -17.60
CA HIS A 108 -4.33 -5.91 -18.83
C HIS A 108 -3.95 -7.37 -19.09
N ARG A 109 -2.66 -7.67 -19.01
CA ARG A 109 -2.15 -9.05 -19.17
C ARG A 109 -2.73 -10.02 -18.15
N LEU A 110 -2.91 -9.55 -16.91
CA LEU A 110 -3.49 -10.36 -15.83
C LEU A 110 -4.97 -10.65 -16.11
N PHE A 111 -5.75 -9.64 -16.52
CA PHE A 111 -7.15 -9.83 -16.89
C PHE A 111 -7.32 -10.76 -18.09
N ASP A 112 -6.53 -10.60 -19.13
CA ASP A 112 -6.58 -11.47 -20.32
C ASP A 112 -6.28 -12.92 -19.96
N LEU A 113 -5.28 -13.14 -19.12
CA LEU A 113 -4.87 -14.48 -18.70
C LEU A 113 -5.98 -15.17 -17.87
N LEU A 114 -6.57 -14.45 -16.92
CA LEU A 114 -7.64 -14.97 -16.08
C LEU A 114 -8.91 -15.25 -16.89
N ASN A 115 -9.27 -14.33 -17.77
CA ASN A 115 -10.42 -14.49 -18.67
C ASN A 115 -10.23 -15.69 -19.59
N SER A 116 -9.04 -15.88 -20.14
CA SER A 116 -8.69 -17.06 -20.96
C SER A 116 -8.78 -18.37 -20.17
N ALA A 117 -8.55 -18.32 -18.87
CA ALA A 117 -8.71 -19.46 -17.96
C ALA A 117 -10.18 -19.64 -17.48
N GLY A 118 -11.12 -18.83 -17.96
CA GLY A 118 -12.53 -18.86 -17.53
C GLY A 118 -12.78 -18.35 -16.12
N LEU A 119 -11.86 -17.55 -15.57
CA LEU A 119 -11.94 -17.02 -14.22
C LEU A 119 -12.46 -15.59 -14.23
N THR A 120 -13.35 -15.28 -13.27
CA THR A 120 -13.92 -13.95 -13.12
C THR A 120 -13.32 -13.25 -11.89
N VAL A 121 -12.79 -12.06 -12.10
CA VAL A 121 -12.22 -11.23 -11.03
C VAL A 121 -13.34 -10.63 -10.19
N SER A 122 -13.24 -10.75 -8.86
CA SER A 122 -14.18 -10.19 -7.90
C SER A 122 -13.67 -8.89 -7.26
N LEU A 123 -12.35 -8.75 -7.16
CA LEU A 123 -11.66 -7.59 -6.61
C LEU A 123 -10.39 -7.34 -7.41
N PHE A 124 -10.15 -6.08 -7.76
CA PHE A 124 -8.88 -5.66 -8.34
C PHE A 124 -8.54 -4.24 -7.85
N VAL A 125 -7.48 -4.13 -7.09
CA VAL A 125 -7.01 -2.85 -6.54
C VAL A 125 -5.50 -2.78 -6.68
N ILE A 126 -4.98 -1.63 -7.11
CA ILE A 126 -3.56 -1.32 -7.03
C ILE A 126 -3.34 -0.59 -5.72
N GLU A 127 -2.63 -1.21 -4.79
CA GLU A 127 -2.33 -0.64 -3.48
C GLU A 127 -0.92 -0.09 -3.44
N ASN A 128 -0.82 1.13 -2.93
CA ASN A 128 0.44 1.75 -2.53
C ASN A 128 0.79 1.31 -1.11
N LYS A 129 2.05 1.44 -0.72
CA LYS A 129 2.44 1.19 0.67
C LYS A 129 1.71 2.12 1.62
N THR A 130 1.16 1.55 2.69
CA THR A 130 0.59 2.33 3.79
C THR A 130 1.70 2.99 4.61
N LEU A 131 1.36 4.06 5.34
CA LEU A 131 2.32 4.68 6.26
C LEU A 131 2.83 3.70 7.32
N GLU A 132 1.99 2.76 7.74
CA GLU A 132 2.36 1.69 8.68
C GLU A 132 3.43 0.76 8.10
N GLN A 133 3.29 0.34 6.85
CA GLN A 133 4.29 -0.47 6.17
C GLN A 133 5.62 0.29 6.01
N ILE A 134 5.55 1.56 5.62
CA ILE A 134 6.72 2.43 5.51
C ILE A 134 7.41 2.58 6.87
N TYR A 135 6.63 2.81 7.93
CA TYR A 135 7.15 2.91 9.29
C TYR A 135 7.87 1.63 9.71
N MET A 136 7.24 0.46 9.52
CA MET A 136 7.84 -0.83 9.87
C MET A 136 9.13 -1.11 9.10
N GLU A 137 9.19 -0.78 7.82
CA GLU A 137 10.41 -0.91 7.02
C GLU A 137 11.51 0.06 7.47
N THR A 138 11.13 1.25 7.93
CA THR A 138 12.09 2.28 8.38
C THR A 138 12.70 1.93 9.72
N ILE A 139 11.92 1.39 10.66
CA ILE A 139 12.39 1.05 12.03
C ILE A 139 12.92 -0.37 12.16
N GLY A 140 12.52 -1.28 11.27
CA GLY A 140 13.00 -2.68 11.21
C GLY A 140 14.37 -2.74 10.59
#